data_891f9176cf692442fafd0a4dbb998718
#
_entry.id   891f9176cf692442fafd0a4dbb998718
#
_cell.length_a   1.000
_cell.length_b   1.000
_cell.length_c   1.000
_cell.angle_alpha   90.00
_cell.angle_beta   90.00
_cell.angle_gamma   90.00
#
_symmetry.space_group_name_H-M   'P 1'
#
loop_
_entity.id
_entity.type
_entity.pdbx_description
1 polymer ?
#
loop_
_entity_poly.entity_id
_entity_poly.type
_entity_poly.pdbx_seq_one_letter_code
_entity_poly.pdbx_strand_id
1 'polypeptide(L)'
;MRTLILAAALAVFPLTAVAQTAAPSPSVRAMAAGYKALTVCSALKTAEAAGGARALASVEGNELVGIYPELDALVREMPVTIGERQVSVPWDDVMPPRIAIHAPGRGCAIQPVGWTGQSPRMLLPGVRANAPLATARPRGNAAGLTRAVDGALAGRYGEGANTTAVVVLQADRLVAESYAEGFGVDTPQRTWSVAKSLAGTIIGAAVYRDEVDVDAPAAIDDWNREGDPRAAITLDQLMRMASGLTSDTAGNRTDALYFGGTTVDEQASGWPLIAPPGARYRYANNDILLAVMAIAPGFDRHPPADLFRRLGMYDTWAETDWRGNYMLSSQVWSTARDLARFGRLYLN
;
A
#
# COMPACT_ATOMS: atom_id res chain seq x y z
N MET A 1 -69.06 -36.09 -41.09
CA MET A 1 -68.59 -35.59 -39.75
C MET A 1 -67.12 -35.29 -39.87
N ARG A 2 -66.69 -34.03 -39.92
CA ARG A 2 -65.27 -33.57 -39.95
C ARG A 2 -64.99 -32.94 -38.61
N THR A 3 -64.15 -33.58 -37.85
CA THR A 3 -63.68 -33.14 -36.52
C THR A 3 -62.58 -32.09 -36.72
N LEU A 4 -62.80 -30.84 -36.33
CA LEU A 4 -61.76 -29.80 -36.22
C LEU A 4 -60.99 -29.99 -34.88
N ILE A 5 -59.68 -30.15 -34.99
CA ILE A 5 -58.77 -30.12 -33.84
C ILE A 5 -58.25 -28.68 -33.78
N LEU A 6 -58.61 -27.93 -32.71
CA LEU A 6 -58.01 -26.66 -32.37
C LEU A 6 -56.70 -26.88 -31.60
N ALA A 7 -55.58 -26.52 -32.22
CA ALA A 7 -54.30 -26.50 -31.54
C ALA A 7 -54.11 -25.13 -30.85
N ALA A 8 -54.10 -25.14 -29.52
CA ALA A 8 -53.74 -23.95 -28.73
C ALA A 8 -52.21 -23.86 -28.63
N ALA A 9 -51.63 -22.84 -29.22
CA ALA A 9 -50.20 -22.51 -29.05
C ALA A 9 -50.00 -21.78 -27.74
N LEU A 10 -49.34 -22.41 -26.76
CA LEU A 10 -48.85 -21.73 -25.57
C LEU A 10 -47.60 -20.93 -25.95
N ALA A 11 -47.70 -19.60 -25.93
CA ALA A 11 -46.55 -18.72 -26.01
C ALA A 11 -45.78 -18.73 -24.66
N VAL A 12 -44.66 -19.38 -24.62
CA VAL A 12 -43.70 -19.33 -23.47
C VAL A 12 -42.86 -18.06 -23.64
N PHE A 13 -43.18 -17.03 -22.87
CA PHE A 13 -42.28 -15.87 -22.73
C PHE A 13 -41.12 -16.25 -21.83
N PRO A 14 -39.86 -16.05 -22.25
CA PRO A 14 -38.73 -16.23 -21.36
C PRO A 14 -38.76 -15.10 -20.33
N LEU A 15 -39.04 -15.43 -19.08
CA LEU A 15 -38.74 -14.54 -17.95
C LEU A 15 -37.19 -14.44 -17.84
N THR A 16 -36.62 -13.39 -18.39
CA THR A 16 -35.28 -12.97 -18.07
C THR A 16 -35.29 -12.53 -16.60
N ALA A 17 -34.87 -13.43 -15.71
CA ALA A 17 -34.58 -13.07 -14.34
C ALA A 17 -33.38 -12.08 -14.36
N VAL A 18 -33.68 -10.79 -14.21
CA VAL A 18 -32.65 -9.80 -13.86
C VAL A 18 -32.20 -10.21 -12.48
N ALA A 19 -30.95 -10.75 -12.39
CA ALA A 19 -30.32 -11.00 -11.12
C ALA A 19 -30.23 -9.67 -10.40
N GLN A 20 -31.09 -9.43 -9.41
CA GLN A 20 -30.92 -8.33 -8.47
C GLN A 20 -29.62 -8.60 -7.74
N THR A 21 -28.57 -7.84 -8.05
CA THR A 21 -27.36 -7.83 -7.23
C THR A 21 -27.76 -7.41 -5.83
N ALA A 22 -27.67 -8.35 -4.88
CA ALA A 22 -27.98 -8.06 -3.49
C ALA A 22 -27.15 -6.86 -3.03
N ALA A 23 -27.76 -5.96 -2.25
CA ALA A 23 -27.04 -4.82 -1.69
C ALA A 23 -25.80 -5.30 -0.91
N PRO A 24 -24.64 -4.60 -0.99
CA PRO A 24 -23.44 -4.98 -0.28
C PRO A 24 -23.70 -5.14 1.22
N SER A 25 -23.17 -6.20 1.82
CA SER A 25 -23.32 -6.44 3.26
C SER A 25 -22.72 -5.30 4.09
N PRO A 26 -23.15 -5.10 5.35
CA PRO A 26 -22.53 -4.09 6.22
C PRO A 26 -21.02 -4.23 6.34
N SER A 27 -20.49 -5.44 6.42
CA SER A 27 -19.05 -5.69 6.48
C SER A 27 -18.34 -5.22 5.20
N VAL A 28 -18.90 -5.50 4.04
CA VAL A 28 -18.34 -5.05 2.75
C VAL A 28 -18.37 -3.52 2.67
N ARG A 29 -19.46 -2.86 3.09
CA ARG A 29 -19.52 -1.39 3.15
C ARG A 29 -18.50 -0.80 4.11
N ALA A 30 -18.33 -1.38 5.30
CA ALA A 30 -17.33 -0.94 6.27
C ALA A 30 -15.90 -1.06 5.74
N MET A 31 -15.58 -2.18 5.04
CA MET A 31 -14.27 -2.38 4.40
C MET A 31 -14.03 -1.38 3.27
N ALA A 32 -14.99 -1.21 2.37
CA ALA A 32 -14.88 -0.24 1.28
C ALA A 32 -14.67 1.18 1.77
N ALA A 33 -15.44 1.61 2.78
CA ALA A 33 -15.29 2.91 3.41
C ALA A 33 -13.94 3.10 4.09
N GLY A 34 -13.43 2.06 4.77
CA GLY A 34 -12.10 2.08 5.38
C GLY A 34 -11.00 2.22 4.34
N TYR A 35 -11.08 1.46 3.26
CA TYR A 35 -10.13 1.54 2.14
C TYR A 35 -10.15 2.92 1.48
N LYS A 36 -11.35 3.48 1.20
CA LYS A 36 -11.48 4.84 0.65
C LYS A 36 -10.89 5.88 1.61
N ALA A 37 -11.25 5.83 2.89
CA ALA A 37 -10.76 6.79 3.87
C ALA A 37 -9.23 6.79 3.97
N LEU A 38 -8.58 5.61 4.07
CA LEU A 38 -7.13 5.49 4.14
C LEU A 38 -6.48 6.00 2.85
N THR A 39 -6.92 5.52 1.69
CA THR A 39 -6.29 5.85 0.41
C THR A 39 -6.41 7.34 0.08
N VAL A 40 -7.60 7.93 0.28
CA VAL A 40 -7.81 9.37 0.05
C VAL A 40 -6.98 10.20 1.04
N CYS A 41 -6.96 9.82 2.34
CA CYS A 41 -6.12 10.49 3.33
C CYS A 41 -4.65 10.47 2.90
N SER A 42 -4.11 9.30 2.62
CA SER A 42 -2.70 9.13 2.27
C SER A 42 -2.33 9.91 1.01
N ALA A 43 -3.11 9.77 -0.07
CA ALA A 43 -2.81 10.46 -1.33
C ALA A 43 -2.84 11.99 -1.22
N LEU A 44 -3.88 12.54 -0.55
CA LEU A 44 -4.03 13.99 -0.46
C LEU A 44 -3.07 14.60 0.57
N LYS A 45 -2.97 13.99 1.76
CA LYS A 45 -2.18 14.58 2.86
C LYS A 45 -0.68 14.41 2.65
N THR A 46 -0.21 13.37 2.00
CA THR A 46 1.21 13.26 1.66
C THR A 46 1.57 14.22 0.53
N ALA A 47 0.68 14.46 -0.46
CA ALA A 47 0.89 15.49 -1.48
C ALA A 47 0.96 16.90 -0.86
N GLU A 48 0.04 17.25 0.04
CA GLU A 48 0.09 18.50 0.81
C GLU A 48 1.41 18.62 1.59
N ALA A 49 1.85 17.56 2.25
CA ALA A 49 3.09 17.52 3.02
C ALA A 49 4.35 17.63 2.14
N ALA A 50 4.30 17.15 0.89
CA ALA A 50 5.36 17.32 -0.10
C ALA A 50 5.39 18.72 -0.74
N GLY A 51 4.42 19.60 -0.42
CA GLY A 51 4.30 20.93 -0.99
C GLY A 51 3.50 20.99 -2.29
N GLY A 52 2.88 19.90 -2.69
CA GLY A 52 2.00 19.79 -3.84
C GLY A 52 0.52 19.78 -3.47
N ALA A 53 -0.31 19.45 -4.45
CA ALA A 53 -1.74 19.23 -4.27
C ALA A 53 -2.19 18.09 -5.20
N ARG A 54 -3.20 17.34 -4.77
CA ARG A 54 -3.79 16.29 -5.56
C ARG A 54 -5.31 16.38 -5.55
N ALA A 55 -5.95 16.20 -6.70
CA ALA A 55 -7.40 16.21 -6.80
C ALA A 55 -7.99 14.86 -6.37
N LEU A 56 -9.15 14.88 -5.68
CA LEU A 56 -9.88 13.66 -5.30
C LEU A 56 -10.18 12.78 -6.53
N ALA A 57 -10.63 13.38 -7.62
CA ALA A 57 -10.92 12.65 -8.86
C ALA A 57 -9.70 11.89 -9.42
N SER A 58 -8.48 12.44 -9.24
CA SER A 58 -7.24 11.75 -9.61
C SER A 58 -7.01 10.51 -8.73
N VAL A 59 -7.28 10.60 -7.42
CA VAL A 59 -7.17 9.46 -6.50
C VAL A 59 -8.21 8.38 -6.85
N GLU A 60 -9.45 8.78 -7.11
CA GLU A 60 -10.54 7.87 -7.48
C GLU A 60 -10.29 7.17 -8.82
N GLY A 61 -9.62 7.84 -9.77
CA GLY A 61 -9.30 7.28 -11.08
C GLY A 61 -8.01 6.46 -11.15
N ASN A 62 -7.12 6.56 -10.16
CA ASN A 62 -5.81 5.89 -10.20
C ASN A 62 -5.60 4.90 -9.04
N GLU A 63 -5.92 5.25 -7.79
CA GLU A 63 -5.65 4.40 -6.63
C GLU A 63 -6.84 3.56 -6.18
N LEU A 64 -8.06 3.98 -6.52
CA LEU A 64 -9.31 3.30 -6.10
C LEU A 64 -9.96 2.48 -7.21
N VAL A 65 -9.19 2.06 -8.20
CA VAL A 65 -9.67 1.23 -9.32
C VAL A 65 -8.74 0.05 -9.57
N GLY A 66 -9.30 -1.10 -9.92
CA GLY A 66 -8.58 -2.28 -10.40
C GLY A 66 -7.84 -3.09 -9.36
N ILE A 67 -7.71 -2.62 -8.11
CA ILE A 67 -7.06 -3.36 -7.03
C ILE A 67 -8.04 -4.34 -6.36
N TYR A 68 -9.25 -3.88 -6.08
CA TYR A 68 -10.36 -4.67 -5.55
C TYR A 68 -11.58 -4.49 -6.46
N PRO A 69 -11.61 -5.15 -7.62
CA PRO A 69 -12.67 -4.93 -8.62
C PRO A 69 -14.09 -5.07 -8.07
N GLU A 70 -14.27 -5.96 -7.09
CA GLU A 70 -15.54 -6.17 -6.39
C GLU A 70 -15.97 -4.98 -5.52
N LEU A 71 -15.05 -4.10 -5.15
CA LEU A 71 -15.29 -2.90 -4.34
C LEU A 71 -15.26 -1.62 -5.18
N ASP A 72 -14.74 -1.62 -6.40
CA ASP A 72 -14.43 -0.43 -7.20
C ASP A 72 -15.66 0.50 -7.36
N ALA A 73 -16.81 -0.06 -7.72
CA ALA A 73 -18.03 0.73 -7.88
C ALA A 73 -18.49 1.35 -6.55
N LEU A 74 -18.52 0.53 -5.49
CA LEU A 74 -18.96 0.95 -4.17
C LEU A 74 -18.03 2.02 -3.59
N VAL A 75 -16.71 1.82 -3.67
CA VAL A 75 -15.71 2.76 -3.17
C VAL A 75 -15.83 4.13 -3.85
N ARG A 76 -16.05 4.17 -5.17
CA ARG A 76 -16.20 5.44 -5.90
C ARG A 76 -17.48 6.19 -5.54
N GLU A 77 -18.58 5.48 -5.33
CA GLU A 77 -19.90 6.07 -5.01
C GLU A 77 -19.98 6.61 -3.57
N MET A 78 -19.19 6.07 -2.63
CA MET A 78 -19.23 6.50 -1.24
C MET A 78 -18.82 7.97 -1.10
N PRO A 79 -19.63 8.81 -0.42
CA PRO A 79 -19.26 10.19 -0.14
C PRO A 79 -18.05 10.24 0.80
N VAL A 80 -17.19 11.24 0.63
CA VAL A 80 -16.01 11.45 1.47
C VAL A 80 -15.98 12.87 2.00
N THR A 81 -15.66 13.01 3.29
CA THR A 81 -15.39 14.32 3.92
C THR A 81 -13.90 14.44 4.20
N ILE A 82 -13.28 15.45 3.62
CA ILE A 82 -11.85 15.75 3.74
C ILE A 82 -11.68 16.91 4.71
N GLY A 83 -11.15 16.61 5.89
CA GLY A 83 -10.78 17.63 6.88
C GLY A 83 -9.29 17.97 6.83
N GLU A 84 -8.87 18.87 7.70
CA GLU A 84 -7.47 19.29 7.79
C GLU A 84 -6.53 18.11 8.07
N ARG A 85 -6.90 17.22 8.98
CA ARG A 85 -6.05 16.11 9.45
C ARG A 85 -6.72 14.76 9.41
N GLN A 86 -7.90 14.67 8.89
CA GLN A 86 -8.64 13.42 8.80
C GLN A 86 -9.47 13.36 7.54
N VAL A 87 -9.71 12.14 7.09
CA VAL A 87 -10.67 11.82 6.03
C VAL A 87 -11.69 10.85 6.60
N SER A 88 -12.97 11.11 6.38
CA SER A 88 -14.06 10.27 6.86
C SER A 88 -14.99 9.85 5.74
N VAL A 89 -15.46 8.60 5.80
CA VAL A 89 -16.37 7.99 4.83
C VAL A 89 -17.51 7.30 5.58
N PRO A 90 -18.76 7.80 5.47
CA PRO A 90 -19.93 7.14 6.03
C PRO A 90 -20.22 5.83 5.28
N TRP A 91 -20.73 4.83 5.98
CA TRP A 91 -20.99 3.51 5.43
C TRP A 91 -22.24 2.83 6.00
N ASP A 92 -22.77 3.38 7.08
CA ASP A 92 -23.93 2.87 7.81
C ASP A 92 -24.73 4.03 8.43
N ASP A 93 -26.02 3.82 8.68
CA ASP A 93 -26.90 4.87 9.25
C ASP A 93 -26.75 5.02 10.77
N VAL A 94 -26.23 3.99 11.45
CA VAL A 94 -26.12 3.92 12.92
C VAL A 94 -24.67 3.98 13.37
N MET A 95 -23.77 3.31 12.65
CA MET A 95 -22.35 3.26 13.00
C MET A 95 -21.64 4.55 12.58
N PRO A 96 -20.64 5.01 13.36
CA PRO A 96 -19.84 6.16 12.99
C PRO A 96 -19.09 5.92 11.67
N PRO A 97 -18.75 6.99 10.93
CA PRO A 97 -17.99 6.86 9.68
C PRO A 97 -16.64 6.21 9.90
N ARG A 98 -16.08 5.60 8.87
CA ARG A 98 -14.69 5.16 8.88
C ARG A 98 -13.79 6.38 8.77
N ILE A 99 -12.75 6.44 9.57
CA ILE A 99 -11.90 7.63 9.70
C ILE A 99 -10.43 7.23 9.55
N ALA A 100 -9.73 7.89 8.64
CA ALA A 100 -8.27 7.88 8.56
C ALA A 100 -7.71 9.20 9.08
N ILE A 101 -6.66 9.13 9.89
CA ILE A 101 -6.01 10.29 10.51
C ILE A 101 -4.61 10.46 9.96
N HIS A 102 -4.28 11.67 9.50
CA HIS A 102 -2.94 12.04 9.11
C HIS A 102 -2.10 12.45 10.33
N ALA A 103 -0.96 11.81 10.48
CA ALA A 103 0.07 12.17 11.45
C ALA A 103 1.31 12.69 10.73
N PRO A 104 1.79 13.91 11.05
CA PRO A 104 2.99 14.47 10.42
C PRO A 104 4.19 13.55 10.55
N GLY A 105 4.88 13.30 9.41
CA GLY A 105 6.02 12.40 9.34
C GLY A 105 5.71 10.90 9.36
N ARG A 106 4.44 10.52 9.57
CA ARG A 106 3.99 9.11 9.57
C ARG A 106 2.93 8.78 8.53
N GLY A 107 2.45 9.79 7.78
CA GLY A 107 1.35 9.59 6.81
C GLY A 107 0.00 9.37 7.50
N CYS A 108 -0.85 8.55 6.94
CA CYS A 108 -2.19 8.29 7.43
C CYS A 108 -2.32 6.90 8.09
N ALA A 109 -3.20 6.80 9.09
CA ALA A 109 -3.60 5.55 9.72
C ALA A 109 -5.13 5.47 9.77
N ILE A 110 -5.68 4.34 9.28
CA ILE A 110 -7.11 4.06 9.39
C ILE A 110 -7.43 3.67 10.83
N GLN A 111 -8.48 4.24 11.40
CA GLN A 111 -8.94 3.93 12.74
C GLN A 111 -9.85 2.67 12.76
N PRO A 112 -9.95 1.96 13.89
CA PRO A 112 -10.80 0.78 13.98
C PRO A 112 -12.27 1.10 13.68
N VAL A 113 -13.04 0.09 13.31
CA VAL A 113 -14.50 0.21 13.14
C VAL A 113 -15.15 0.68 14.44
N GLY A 114 -16.04 1.67 14.35
CA GLY A 114 -16.73 2.21 15.54
C GLY A 114 -15.94 3.29 16.29
N TRP A 115 -14.78 3.69 15.83
CA TRP A 115 -14.01 4.75 16.47
C TRP A 115 -14.72 6.11 16.42
N THR A 116 -14.79 6.79 17.56
CA THR A 116 -15.44 8.11 17.73
C THR A 116 -14.53 9.14 18.39
N GLY A 117 -13.23 8.81 18.53
CA GLY A 117 -12.26 9.70 19.15
C GLY A 117 -11.95 10.95 18.31
N GLN A 118 -11.15 11.85 18.86
CA GLN A 118 -10.68 13.03 18.18
C GLN A 118 -9.24 12.84 17.68
N SER A 119 -8.92 13.42 16.53
CA SER A 119 -7.54 13.47 16.04
C SER A 119 -6.65 14.20 17.04
N PRO A 120 -5.56 13.61 17.53
CA PRO A 120 -4.66 14.27 18.45
C PRO A 120 -4.08 15.53 17.80
N ARG A 121 -3.95 16.61 18.59
CA ARG A 121 -3.19 17.78 18.16
C ARG A 121 -1.71 17.41 18.14
N MET A 122 -1.11 17.43 16.96
CA MET A 122 0.33 17.20 16.80
C MET A 122 0.97 18.47 16.22
N LEU A 123 2.16 18.79 16.69
CA LEU A 123 2.97 19.85 16.07
C LEU A 123 3.40 19.36 14.68
N LEU A 124 3.21 20.20 13.67
CA LEU A 124 3.71 19.93 12.33
C LEU A 124 5.23 20.05 12.37
N PRO A 125 6.01 19.03 11.99
CA PRO A 125 7.43 19.23 11.76
C PRO A 125 7.59 20.22 10.62
N GLY A 126 8.63 21.05 10.69
CA GLY A 126 8.94 21.99 9.62
C GLY A 126 9.15 21.23 8.30
N VAL A 127 8.57 21.73 7.23
CA VAL A 127 8.76 21.16 5.88
C VAL A 127 10.24 21.31 5.52
N ARG A 128 10.93 20.20 5.29
CA ARG A 128 12.28 20.18 4.76
C ARG A 128 12.22 19.79 3.30
N ALA A 129 12.53 20.73 2.42
CA ALA A 129 12.54 20.43 0.99
C ALA A 129 13.68 19.47 0.62
N ASN A 130 13.39 18.57 -0.31
CA ASN A 130 14.41 17.74 -0.93
C ASN A 130 15.47 18.59 -1.66
N ALA A 131 16.74 18.21 -1.52
CA ALA A 131 17.77 18.76 -2.37
C ALA A 131 17.48 18.38 -3.84
N PRO A 132 17.59 19.32 -4.80
CA PRO A 132 17.38 19.00 -6.20
C PRO A 132 18.30 17.88 -6.67
N LEU A 133 17.79 16.99 -7.51
CA LEU A 133 18.63 16.04 -8.23
C LEU A 133 19.48 16.82 -9.28
N ALA A 134 20.78 16.61 -9.25
CA ALA A 134 21.66 17.21 -10.25
C ALA A 134 21.32 16.66 -11.63
N THR A 135 21.11 17.53 -12.61
CA THR A 135 20.74 17.15 -13.98
C THR A 135 21.98 16.93 -14.86
N ALA A 136 21.84 16.13 -15.90
CA ALA A 136 22.83 15.96 -16.94
C ALA A 136 22.16 15.67 -18.30
N ARG A 137 22.92 15.82 -19.38
CA ARG A 137 22.50 15.28 -20.67
C ARG A 137 22.68 13.75 -20.66
N PRO A 138 21.72 12.99 -21.22
CA PRO A 138 21.85 11.53 -21.27
C PRO A 138 23.06 11.15 -22.12
N ARG A 139 23.81 10.14 -21.69
CA ARG A 139 24.86 9.54 -22.46
C ARG A 139 24.26 8.50 -23.41
N GLY A 140 24.78 8.44 -24.65
CA GLY A 140 24.30 7.50 -25.64
C GLY A 140 23.09 8.02 -26.44
N ASN A 141 22.09 7.19 -26.69
CA ASN A 141 20.95 7.53 -27.57
C ASN A 141 19.90 8.39 -26.85
N ALA A 142 20.12 9.70 -26.75
CA ALA A 142 19.19 10.63 -26.13
C ALA A 142 17.78 10.61 -26.77
N ALA A 143 17.70 10.56 -28.09
CA ALA A 143 16.43 10.48 -28.82
C ALA A 143 15.68 9.16 -28.54
N GLY A 144 16.44 8.07 -28.36
CA GLY A 144 15.87 6.78 -27.93
C GLY A 144 15.28 6.85 -26.51
N LEU A 145 15.98 7.50 -25.58
CA LEU A 145 15.49 7.70 -24.21
C LEU A 145 14.19 8.54 -24.20
N THR A 146 14.17 9.66 -24.92
CA THR A 146 12.96 10.49 -25.03
C THR A 146 11.78 9.68 -25.56
N ARG A 147 11.97 8.93 -26.68
CA ARG A 147 10.90 8.07 -27.22
C ARG A 147 10.42 7.00 -26.23
N ALA A 148 11.33 6.45 -25.44
CA ALA A 148 10.97 5.44 -24.43
C ALA A 148 10.12 6.05 -23.31
N VAL A 149 10.49 7.21 -22.80
CA VAL A 149 9.74 7.94 -21.77
C VAL A 149 8.35 8.35 -22.28
N ASP A 150 8.30 8.97 -23.48
CA ASP A 150 7.03 9.37 -24.10
C ASP A 150 6.15 8.15 -24.40
N GLY A 151 6.76 7.05 -24.81
CA GLY A 151 6.07 5.78 -25.05
C GLY A 151 5.45 5.19 -23.77
N ALA A 152 6.12 5.31 -22.63
CA ALA A 152 5.62 4.85 -21.35
C ALA A 152 4.37 5.64 -20.92
N LEU A 153 4.44 6.98 -20.97
CA LEU A 153 3.31 7.85 -20.62
C LEU A 153 2.13 7.71 -21.60
N ALA A 154 2.41 7.38 -22.86
CA ALA A 154 1.38 7.12 -23.86
C ALA A 154 0.80 5.68 -23.81
N GLY A 155 1.16 4.88 -22.81
CA GLY A 155 0.66 3.50 -22.67
C GLY A 155 1.14 2.51 -23.74
N ARG A 156 2.25 2.80 -24.45
CA ARG A 156 2.69 1.99 -25.61
C ARG A 156 3.29 0.64 -25.23
N TYR A 157 3.58 0.40 -23.94
CA TYR A 157 4.27 -0.80 -23.48
C TYR A 157 3.37 -1.85 -22.83
N GLY A 158 2.07 -1.69 -22.94
CA GLY A 158 1.09 -2.68 -22.49
C GLY A 158 -0.34 -2.17 -22.64
N GLU A 159 -1.26 -3.06 -23.00
CA GLU A 159 -2.69 -2.75 -22.96
C GLU A 159 -3.11 -2.46 -21.51
N GLY A 160 -3.82 -1.36 -21.30
CA GLY A 160 -4.22 -0.91 -19.97
C GLY A 160 -3.09 -0.34 -19.10
N ALA A 161 -1.86 -0.17 -19.64
CA ALA A 161 -0.76 0.48 -18.91
C ALA A 161 -1.11 1.94 -18.59
N ASN A 162 -1.00 2.30 -17.30
CA ASN A 162 -1.22 3.66 -16.81
C ASN A 162 0.05 4.14 -16.08
N THR A 163 1.00 4.67 -16.85
CA THR A 163 2.25 5.22 -16.31
C THR A 163 2.02 6.64 -15.83
N THR A 164 2.21 6.90 -14.55
CA THR A 164 1.98 8.20 -13.91
C THR A 164 3.24 9.05 -13.81
N ALA A 165 4.41 8.42 -13.73
CA ALA A 165 5.69 9.11 -13.64
C ALA A 165 6.81 8.25 -14.21
N VAL A 166 7.80 8.90 -14.83
CA VAL A 166 9.06 8.28 -15.24
C VAL A 166 10.20 9.18 -14.79
N VAL A 167 11.15 8.62 -14.04
CA VAL A 167 12.39 9.30 -13.63
C VAL A 167 13.56 8.39 -13.97
N VAL A 168 14.54 8.90 -14.69
CA VAL A 168 15.72 8.15 -15.11
C VAL A 168 16.98 8.83 -14.58
N LEU A 169 17.76 8.10 -13.81
CA LEU A 169 19.09 8.51 -13.38
C LEU A 169 20.16 7.77 -14.20
N GLN A 170 21.21 8.48 -14.55
CA GLN A 170 22.40 7.92 -15.17
C GLN A 170 23.63 8.50 -14.46
N ALA A 171 24.48 7.64 -13.88
CA ALA A 171 25.61 8.06 -13.06
C ALA A 171 25.21 9.16 -12.04
N ASP A 172 24.22 8.86 -11.22
CA ASP A 172 23.65 9.70 -10.15
C ASP A 172 23.04 11.04 -10.60
N ARG A 173 22.84 11.23 -11.89
CA ARG A 173 22.27 12.46 -12.42
C ARG A 173 20.94 12.19 -13.11
N LEU A 174 20.01 13.10 -12.94
CA LEU A 174 18.72 13.09 -13.61
C LEU A 174 18.93 13.39 -15.10
N VAL A 175 18.58 12.44 -15.96
CA VAL A 175 18.72 12.56 -17.43
C VAL A 175 17.39 12.58 -18.16
N ALA A 176 16.32 12.09 -17.54
CA ALA A 176 14.95 12.23 -18.03
C ALA A 176 13.95 12.18 -16.87
N GLU A 177 12.91 12.97 -17.00
CA GLU A 177 11.80 13.03 -16.06
C GLU A 177 10.54 13.46 -16.78
N SER A 178 9.44 12.78 -16.55
CA SER A 178 8.15 13.11 -17.13
C SER A 178 7.02 12.57 -16.27
N TYR A 179 5.87 13.24 -16.27
CA TYR A 179 4.70 12.94 -15.46
C TYR A 179 3.43 12.98 -16.31
N ALA A 180 2.48 12.11 -15.99
CA ALA A 180 1.14 12.17 -16.57
C ALA A 180 0.37 13.38 -16.01
N GLU A 181 -0.73 13.75 -16.66
CA GLU A 181 -1.61 14.82 -16.20
C GLU A 181 -2.11 14.54 -14.77
N GLY A 182 -2.08 15.56 -13.92
CA GLY A 182 -2.46 15.46 -12.50
C GLY A 182 -1.39 14.87 -11.57
N PHE A 183 -0.20 14.54 -12.11
CA PHE A 183 0.97 14.10 -11.35
C PHE A 183 2.15 15.04 -11.54
N GLY A 184 3.06 15.07 -10.58
CA GLY A 184 4.24 15.93 -10.62
C GLY A 184 5.33 15.47 -9.68
N VAL A 185 6.34 16.31 -9.56
CA VAL A 185 7.53 16.04 -8.73
C VAL A 185 7.18 15.84 -7.24
N ASP A 186 6.13 16.52 -6.78
CA ASP A 186 5.65 16.55 -5.40
C ASP A 186 4.40 15.68 -5.21
N THR A 187 4.21 14.67 -6.08
CA THR A 187 3.10 13.73 -5.99
C THR A 187 3.57 12.38 -5.48
N PRO A 188 3.45 12.10 -4.18
CA PRO A 188 3.68 10.77 -3.64
C PRO A 188 2.62 9.80 -4.15
N GLN A 189 3.04 8.59 -4.45
CA GLN A 189 2.17 7.52 -4.89
C GLN A 189 2.41 6.29 -4.00
N ARG A 190 1.38 5.46 -3.84
CA ARG A 190 1.50 4.23 -3.09
C ARG A 190 2.47 3.29 -3.81
N THR A 191 3.51 2.88 -3.11
CA THR A 191 4.59 2.07 -3.68
C THR A 191 4.25 0.59 -3.78
N TRP A 192 3.16 0.16 -3.13
CA TRP A 192 2.80 -1.25 -3.03
C TRP A 192 4.03 -2.09 -2.63
N SER A 193 4.30 -3.17 -3.32
CA SER A 193 5.36 -4.11 -2.94
C SER A 193 6.79 -3.59 -3.09
N VAL A 194 7.04 -2.43 -3.66
CA VAL A 194 8.34 -1.76 -3.56
C VAL A 194 8.67 -1.43 -2.08
N ALA A 195 7.66 -1.26 -1.24
CA ALA A 195 7.81 -1.12 0.22
C ALA A 195 8.63 -2.26 0.85
N LYS A 196 8.56 -3.48 0.29
CA LYS A 196 9.35 -4.62 0.78
C LYS A 196 10.86 -4.43 0.58
N SER A 197 11.25 -3.77 -0.51
CA SER A 197 12.66 -3.41 -0.72
C SER A 197 13.12 -2.36 0.30
N LEU A 198 12.25 -1.39 0.63
CA LEU A 198 12.49 -0.44 1.70
C LEU A 198 12.59 -1.15 3.06
N ALA A 199 11.69 -2.09 3.36
CA ALA A 199 11.75 -2.91 4.57
C ALA A 199 13.07 -3.67 4.68
N GLY A 200 13.48 -4.36 3.61
CA GLY A 200 14.76 -5.08 3.56
C GLY A 200 15.96 -4.17 3.81
N THR A 201 15.93 -2.94 3.29
CA THR A 201 16.99 -1.95 3.51
C THR A 201 16.98 -1.43 4.95
N ILE A 202 15.82 -1.21 5.57
CA ILE A 202 15.69 -0.82 6.97
C ILE A 202 16.24 -1.92 7.88
N ILE A 203 15.92 -3.19 7.58
CA ILE A 203 16.48 -4.36 8.32
C ILE A 203 17.99 -4.44 8.12
N GLY A 204 18.49 -4.28 6.87
CA GLY A 204 19.92 -4.23 6.59
C GLY A 204 20.66 -3.12 7.35
N ALA A 205 20.01 -1.96 7.52
CA ALA A 205 20.56 -0.88 8.35
C ALA A 205 20.60 -1.24 9.85
N ALA A 206 19.64 -2.02 10.36
CA ALA A 206 19.66 -2.54 11.73
C ALA A 206 20.76 -3.57 11.91
N VAL A 207 20.97 -4.46 10.94
CA VAL A 207 22.11 -5.40 10.91
C VAL A 207 23.44 -4.65 10.92
N TYR A 208 23.56 -3.62 10.08
CA TYR A 208 24.81 -2.80 10.04
C TYR A 208 25.12 -2.11 11.38
N ARG A 209 24.14 -1.88 12.22
CA ARG A 209 24.29 -1.31 13.56
C ARG A 209 24.44 -2.36 14.66
N ASP A 210 24.57 -3.64 14.30
CA ASP A 210 24.62 -4.77 15.23
C ASP A 210 23.39 -4.86 16.17
N GLU A 211 22.23 -4.38 15.70
CA GLU A 211 20.97 -4.40 16.47
C GLU A 211 20.23 -5.72 16.33
N VAL A 212 20.40 -6.42 15.21
CA VAL A 212 19.75 -7.69 14.91
C VAL A 212 20.67 -8.63 14.14
N ASP A 213 20.50 -9.94 14.36
CA ASP A 213 21.12 -11.02 13.60
C ASP A 213 20.05 -11.68 12.72
N VAL A 214 20.28 -11.73 11.42
CA VAL A 214 19.33 -12.31 10.47
C VAL A 214 19.20 -13.82 10.57
N ASP A 215 20.24 -14.49 11.04
CA ASP A 215 20.28 -15.95 11.23
C ASP A 215 19.67 -16.39 12.56
N ALA A 216 19.44 -15.45 13.47
CA ALA A 216 18.75 -15.71 14.73
C ALA A 216 17.24 -15.87 14.51
N PRO A 217 16.54 -16.62 15.39
CA PRO A 217 15.08 -16.66 15.40
C PRO A 217 14.48 -15.26 15.48
N ALA A 218 13.45 -15.02 14.69
CA ALA A 218 12.73 -13.75 14.73
C ALA A 218 12.02 -13.59 16.09
N ALA A 219 12.25 -12.45 16.75
CA ALA A 219 11.66 -12.17 18.06
C ALA A 219 10.19 -11.76 17.92
N ILE A 220 9.32 -12.76 17.72
CA ILE A 220 7.85 -12.58 17.65
C ILE A 220 7.24 -13.11 18.96
N ASP A 221 6.72 -12.23 19.77
CA ASP A 221 6.22 -12.56 21.12
C ASP A 221 5.14 -13.65 21.12
N ASP A 222 4.25 -13.66 20.15
CA ASP A 222 3.19 -14.66 20.02
C ASP A 222 3.70 -16.09 19.83
N TRP A 223 4.95 -16.26 19.38
CA TRP A 223 5.58 -17.56 19.11
C TRP A 223 6.42 -18.08 20.29
N ASN A 224 6.56 -17.31 21.37
CA ASN A 224 7.36 -17.66 22.55
C ASN A 224 6.70 -18.71 23.45
N ARG A 225 5.65 -19.40 22.99
CA ARG A 225 5.00 -20.49 23.71
C ARG A 225 5.80 -21.76 23.59
N GLU A 226 5.93 -22.50 24.69
CA GLU A 226 6.59 -23.80 24.69
C GLU A 226 6.00 -24.73 23.62
N GLY A 227 6.85 -25.28 22.76
CA GLY A 227 6.45 -26.20 21.69
C GLY A 227 5.91 -25.55 20.43
N ASP A 228 5.87 -24.23 20.32
CA ASP A 228 5.48 -23.57 19.07
C ASP A 228 6.61 -23.67 18.02
N PRO A 229 6.42 -24.42 16.92
CA PRO A 229 7.48 -24.60 15.93
C PRO A 229 7.84 -23.31 15.18
N ARG A 230 7.00 -22.27 15.22
CA ARG A 230 7.25 -20.97 14.59
C ARG A 230 8.35 -20.18 15.29
N ALA A 231 8.64 -20.49 16.56
CA ALA A 231 9.73 -19.87 17.32
C ALA A 231 11.11 -20.10 16.68
N ALA A 232 11.24 -21.10 15.79
CA ALA A 232 12.50 -21.38 15.08
C ALA A 232 12.64 -20.60 13.76
N ILE A 233 11.63 -19.85 13.31
CA ILE A 233 11.69 -19.08 12.07
C ILE A 233 12.69 -17.94 12.25
N THR A 234 13.72 -17.87 11.38
CA THR A 234 14.71 -16.81 11.42
C THR A 234 14.26 -15.55 10.68
N LEU A 235 14.89 -14.42 11.00
CA LEU A 235 14.63 -13.15 10.30
C LEU A 235 14.97 -13.26 8.80
N ASP A 236 16.06 -13.97 8.44
CA ASP A 236 16.44 -14.26 7.06
C ASP A 236 15.33 -15.04 6.31
N GLN A 237 14.75 -16.07 6.94
CA GLN A 237 13.68 -16.86 6.34
C GLN A 237 12.42 -16.02 6.10
N LEU A 238 12.08 -15.09 6.99
CA LEU A 238 11.00 -14.12 6.78
C LEU A 238 11.31 -13.18 5.61
N MET A 239 12.52 -12.61 5.57
CA MET A 239 12.91 -11.69 4.47
C MET A 239 12.93 -12.38 3.12
N ARG A 240 13.30 -13.64 3.06
CA ARG A 240 13.28 -14.46 1.83
C ARG A 240 11.91 -15.06 1.53
N MET A 241 10.88 -14.78 2.32
CA MET A 241 9.53 -15.35 2.18
C MET A 241 9.56 -16.88 2.17
N ALA A 242 10.35 -17.45 3.05
CA ALA A 242 10.55 -18.89 3.23
C ALA A 242 10.25 -19.33 4.68
N SER A 243 9.34 -18.62 5.35
CA SER A 243 8.93 -18.93 6.73
C SER A 243 8.26 -20.29 6.90
N GLY A 244 7.64 -20.82 5.84
CA GLY A 244 6.80 -22.02 5.90
C GLY A 244 5.39 -21.77 6.43
N LEU A 245 5.04 -20.52 6.78
CA LEU A 245 3.69 -20.14 7.18
C LEU A 245 2.71 -20.25 6.01
N THR A 246 1.43 -20.50 6.31
CA THR A 246 0.42 -20.55 5.26
C THR A 246 0.19 -19.16 4.67
N SER A 247 0.10 -19.12 3.33
CA SER A 247 -0.34 -17.95 2.57
C SER A 247 -0.96 -18.47 1.27
N ASP A 248 -2.28 -18.57 1.20
CA ASP A 248 -2.95 -19.18 0.04
C ASP A 248 -2.80 -18.33 -1.21
N THR A 249 -2.90 -17.00 -1.03
CA THR A 249 -2.71 -16.02 -2.09
C THR A 249 -1.80 -14.91 -1.61
N ALA A 250 -0.84 -14.52 -2.43
CA ALA A 250 0.06 -13.42 -2.13
C ALA A 250 -0.77 -12.13 -1.91
N GLY A 251 -0.57 -11.48 -0.78
CA GLY A 251 -1.21 -10.20 -0.43
C GLY A 251 -2.58 -10.30 0.22
N ASN A 252 -3.44 -11.21 -0.19
CA ASN A 252 -4.86 -11.25 0.23
C ASN A 252 -5.08 -11.40 1.75
N ARG A 253 -4.10 -11.92 2.47
CA ARG A 253 -4.23 -12.11 3.91
C ARG A 253 -3.94 -10.86 4.73
N THR A 254 -3.50 -9.80 4.09
CA THR A 254 -3.21 -8.52 4.75
C THR A 254 -4.15 -7.40 4.34
N ASP A 255 -5.14 -7.68 3.50
CA ASP A 255 -6.09 -6.67 3.00
C ASP A 255 -6.91 -6.04 4.14
N ALA A 256 -7.20 -6.82 5.18
CA ALA A 256 -7.89 -6.31 6.37
C ALA A 256 -7.16 -5.15 7.06
N LEU A 257 -5.84 -5.05 6.92
CA LEU A 257 -5.04 -3.91 7.42
C LEU A 257 -5.42 -2.61 6.70
N TYR A 258 -5.60 -2.67 5.37
CA TYR A 258 -5.93 -1.50 4.54
C TYR A 258 -7.39 -1.07 4.70
N PHE A 259 -8.23 -2.01 5.12
CA PHE A 259 -9.64 -1.76 5.42
C PHE A 259 -9.87 -1.30 6.87
N GLY A 260 -8.82 -1.35 7.71
CA GLY A 260 -8.92 -1.04 9.14
C GLY A 260 -9.76 -2.04 9.93
N GLY A 261 -9.71 -3.32 9.55
CA GLY A 261 -10.40 -4.41 10.24
C GLY A 261 -9.54 -5.12 11.27
N THR A 262 -8.21 -4.92 11.23
CA THR A 262 -7.23 -5.56 12.12
C THR A 262 -5.95 -4.74 12.19
N THR A 263 -5.01 -5.14 13.06
CA THR A 263 -3.67 -4.58 13.18
C THR A 263 -2.61 -5.57 12.69
N VAL A 264 -1.37 -5.11 12.49
CA VAL A 264 -0.27 -5.95 11.98
C VAL A 264 0.00 -7.10 12.94
N ASP A 265 0.06 -6.84 14.23
CA ASP A 265 0.30 -7.83 15.27
C ASP A 265 -0.82 -8.88 15.33
N GLU A 266 -2.09 -8.50 15.20
CA GLU A 266 -3.22 -9.42 15.13
C GLU A 266 -3.22 -10.27 13.85
N GLN A 267 -2.81 -9.68 12.72
CA GLN A 267 -2.91 -10.29 11.40
C GLN A 267 -1.73 -11.20 11.08
N ALA A 268 -0.50 -10.78 11.36
CA ALA A 268 0.69 -11.42 10.80
C ALA A 268 1.13 -12.68 11.56
N SER A 269 1.05 -12.68 12.89
CA SER A 269 1.58 -13.75 13.74
C SER A 269 0.68 -14.98 13.87
N GLY A 270 -0.61 -14.85 13.53
CA GLY A 270 -1.63 -15.89 13.74
C GLY A 270 -1.62 -17.07 12.75
N TRP A 271 -0.78 -17.05 11.72
CA TRP A 271 -0.80 -18.07 10.67
C TRP A 271 -0.10 -19.36 11.09
N PRO A 272 -0.69 -20.54 10.75
CA PRO A 272 -0.08 -21.83 11.06
C PRO A 272 1.10 -22.13 10.13
N LEU A 273 2.05 -22.91 10.67
CA LEU A 273 3.15 -23.47 9.90
C LEU A 273 2.65 -24.67 9.09
N ILE A 274 2.92 -24.70 7.78
CA ILE A 274 2.52 -25.76 6.86
C ILE A 274 3.69 -26.42 6.16
N ALA A 275 4.89 -25.90 6.32
CA ALA A 275 6.13 -26.46 5.81
C ALA A 275 7.28 -26.11 6.78
N PRO A 276 8.36 -26.90 6.83
CA PRO A 276 9.54 -26.52 7.61
C PRO A 276 10.08 -25.14 7.17
N PRO A 277 10.51 -24.28 8.11
CA PRO A 277 11.14 -23.02 7.77
C PRO A 277 12.34 -23.21 6.82
N GLY A 278 12.45 -22.40 5.80
CA GLY A 278 13.46 -22.48 4.75
C GLY A 278 13.17 -23.47 3.61
N ALA A 279 12.20 -24.37 3.77
CA ALA A 279 11.95 -25.42 2.79
C ALA A 279 11.16 -24.97 1.55
N ARG A 280 10.43 -23.85 1.64
CA ARG A 280 9.51 -23.43 0.58
C ARG A 280 9.48 -21.90 0.47
N TYR A 281 9.75 -21.39 -0.72
CA TYR A 281 9.44 -20.00 -1.07
C TYR A 281 7.95 -19.82 -1.35
N ARG A 282 7.38 -18.78 -0.77
CA ARG A 282 6.04 -18.32 -1.11
C ARG A 282 5.93 -16.80 -0.91
N TYR A 283 5.66 -16.10 -1.98
CA TYR A 283 5.46 -14.64 -1.88
C TYR A 283 4.32 -14.32 -0.89
N ALA A 284 4.63 -13.55 0.17
CA ALA A 284 3.71 -13.25 1.24
C ALA A 284 3.97 -11.88 1.88
N ASN A 285 2.92 -11.09 2.08
CA ASN A 285 3.01 -9.83 2.81
C ASN A 285 3.28 -10.07 4.29
N ASN A 286 2.67 -11.09 4.88
CA ASN A 286 2.80 -11.39 6.30
C ASN A 286 4.24 -11.68 6.71
N ASP A 287 5.04 -12.33 5.89
CA ASP A 287 6.45 -12.61 6.20
C ASP A 287 7.25 -11.30 6.36
N ILE A 288 7.03 -10.34 5.48
CA ILE A 288 7.70 -9.03 5.60
C ILE A 288 7.15 -8.22 6.78
N LEU A 289 5.85 -8.29 7.08
CA LEU A 289 5.29 -7.64 8.26
C LEU A 289 5.90 -8.21 9.54
N LEU A 290 6.07 -9.54 9.63
CA LEU A 290 6.73 -10.21 10.74
C LEU A 290 8.21 -9.83 10.85
N ALA A 291 8.93 -9.75 9.72
CA ALA A 291 10.33 -9.30 9.71
C ALA A 291 10.45 -7.86 10.24
N VAL A 292 9.52 -6.98 9.89
CA VAL A 292 9.46 -5.60 10.41
C VAL A 292 9.09 -5.58 11.89
N MET A 293 8.15 -6.42 12.34
CA MET A 293 7.82 -6.57 13.76
C MET A 293 9.02 -7.01 14.58
N ALA A 294 9.83 -7.95 14.09
CA ALA A 294 11.00 -8.45 14.78
C ALA A 294 12.04 -7.35 15.11
N ILE A 295 12.11 -6.30 14.29
CA ILE A 295 13.02 -5.16 14.50
C ILE A 295 12.32 -3.92 15.10
N ALA A 296 11.00 -3.98 15.32
CA ALA A 296 10.20 -2.84 15.79
C ALA A 296 10.70 -2.21 17.11
N PRO A 297 11.25 -2.96 18.08
CA PRO A 297 11.85 -2.37 19.29
C PRO A 297 12.97 -1.36 19.02
N GLY A 298 13.61 -1.43 17.87
CA GLY A 298 14.64 -0.46 17.44
C GLY A 298 14.07 0.86 16.89
N PHE A 299 12.77 0.91 16.55
CA PHE A 299 12.16 2.07 15.90
C PHE A 299 11.99 3.31 16.78
N ASP A 300 12.04 3.17 18.10
CA ASP A 300 12.10 4.32 19.01
C ASP A 300 13.38 5.15 18.80
N ARG A 301 14.48 4.49 18.44
CA ARG A 301 15.78 5.12 18.19
C ARG A 301 16.02 5.39 16.70
N HIS A 302 15.58 4.48 15.84
CA HIS A 302 15.84 4.46 14.41
C HIS A 302 14.59 4.14 13.61
N PRO A 303 13.59 5.06 13.59
CA PRO A 303 12.37 4.87 12.81
C PRO A 303 12.70 4.84 11.30
N PRO A 304 11.85 4.23 10.46
CA PRO A 304 12.01 4.20 9.00
C PRO A 304 12.34 5.57 8.38
N ALA A 305 11.77 6.64 8.89
CA ALA A 305 12.03 8.00 8.45
C ALA A 305 13.50 8.45 8.59
N ASP A 306 14.29 7.84 9.49
CA ASP A 306 15.72 8.15 9.63
C ASP A 306 16.50 7.68 8.41
N LEU A 307 16.22 6.47 7.92
CA LEU A 307 16.81 5.97 6.68
C LEU A 307 16.39 6.86 5.50
N PHE A 308 15.12 7.17 5.38
CA PHE A 308 14.62 8.04 4.31
C PHE A 308 15.35 9.38 4.28
N ARG A 309 15.49 10.03 5.43
CA ARG A 309 16.23 11.30 5.55
C ARG A 309 17.71 11.18 5.17
N ARG A 310 18.39 10.09 5.54
CA ARG A 310 19.79 9.82 5.16
C ARG A 310 19.96 9.66 3.66
N LEU A 311 18.95 9.09 2.97
CA LEU A 311 18.92 8.93 1.52
C LEU A 311 18.44 10.19 0.79
N GLY A 312 18.00 11.24 1.50
CA GLY A 312 17.41 12.44 0.93
C GLY A 312 15.97 12.24 0.43
N MET A 313 15.28 11.22 0.92
CA MET A 313 13.90 10.87 0.58
C MET A 313 12.93 11.57 1.55
N TYR A 314 12.82 12.89 1.46
CA TYR A 314 12.00 13.68 2.41
C TYR A 314 10.51 13.62 2.10
N ASP A 315 10.13 13.20 0.88
CA ASP A 315 8.76 13.07 0.41
C ASP A 315 8.35 11.58 0.35
N THR A 316 8.76 10.84 1.39
CA THR A 316 8.46 9.41 1.57
C THR A 316 7.93 9.16 2.98
N TRP A 317 6.77 8.50 3.08
CA TRP A 317 6.09 8.17 4.33
C TRP A 317 5.83 6.67 4.41
N ALA A 318 6.34 6.04 5.46
CA ALA A 318 5.95 4.70 5.86
C ALA A 318 4.77 4.81 6.82
N GLU A 319 3.62 4.27 6.42
CA GLU A 319 2.39 4.35 7.21
C GLU A 319 2.23 3.17 8.17
N THR A 320 1.41 3.39 9.19
CA THR A 320 1.17 2.43 10.27
C THR A 320 -0.31 2.09 10.37
N ASP A 321 -0.62 0.99 11.05
CA ASP A 321 -1.95 0.75 11.60
C ASP A 321 -2.24 1.72 12.77
N TRP A 322 -3.44 1.60 13.38
CA TRP A 322 -3.83 2.48 14.50
C TRP A 322 -3.07 2.22 15.81
N ARG A 323 -2.32 1.11 15.92
CA ARG A 323 -1.43 0.83 17.05
C ARG A 323 -0.01 1.32 16.83
N GLY A 324 0.31 1.79 15.63
CA GLY A 324 1.62 2.31 15.27
C GLY A 324 2.56 1.27 14.64
N ASN A 325 2.09 0.08 14.30
CA ASN A 325 2.88 -0.93 13.60
C ASN A 325 3.02 -0.56 12.12
N TYR A 326 4.25 -0.54 11.61
CA TYR A 326 4.51 -0.18 10.22
C TYR A 326 4.02 -1.25 9.23
N MET A 327 3.29 -0.82 8.21
CA MET A 327 2.78 -1.69 7.13
C MET A 327 3.74 -1.70 5.94
N LEU A 328 5.03 -2.00 6.19
CA LEU A 328 6.12 -1.96 5.19
C LEU A 328 6.07 -3.08 4.14
N SER A 329 4.99 -3.83 4.08
CA SER A 329 4.74 -4.75 2.97
C SER A 329 4.20 -4.04 1.71
N SER A 330 3.54 -2.85 1.88
CA SER A 330 2.86 -2.18 0.77
C SER A 330 2.40 -0.75 1.05
N GLN A 331 2.41 -0.30 2.33
CA GLN A 331 1.81 1.00 2.71
C GLN A 331 2.91 2.04 2.93
N VAL A 332 3.63 2.33 1.86
CA VAL A 332 4.59 3.43 1.77
C VAL A 332 4.17 4.33 0.62
N TRP A 333 4.15 5.62 0.86
CA TRP A 333 3.89 6.66 -0.13
C TRP A 333 5.19 7.39 -0.42
N SER A 334 5.55 7.53 -1.68
CA SER A 334 6.83 8.11 -2.10
C SER A 334 6.71 8.82 -3.44
N THR A 335 7.45 9.90 -3.63
CA THR A 335 7.58 10.53 -4.94
C THR A 335 8.49 9.70 -5.86
N ALA A 336 8.32 9.84 -7.18
CA ALA A 336 9.16 9.15 -8.14
C ALA A 336 10.65 9.53 -8.00
N ARG A 337 10.95 10.79 -7.64
CA ARG A 337 12.32 11.25 -7.37
C ARG A 337 12.92 10.57 -6.13
N ASP A 338 12.12 10.34 -5.08
CA ASP A 338 12.60 9.66 -3.88
C ASP A 338 12.86 8.17 -4.15
N LEU A 339 12.00 7.52 -4.94
CA LEU A 339 12.27 6.15 -5.40
C LEU A 339 13.54 6.06 -6.25
N ALA A 340 13.82 7.08 -7.07
CA ALA A 340 15.09 7.15 -7.82
C ALA A 340 16.30 7.33 -6.88
N ARG A 341 16.18 8.12 -5.79
CA ARG A 341 17.21 8.21 -4.75
C ARG A 341 17.42 6.88 -4.04
N PHE A 342 16.34 6.17 -3.74
CA PHE A 342 16.42 4.83 -3.18
C PHE A 342 17.17 3.86 -4.12
N GLY A 343 16.86 3.88 -5.42
CA GLY A 343 17.55 3.05 -6.41
C GLY A 343 19.06 3.31 -6.49
N ARG A 344 19.51 4.54 -6.24
CA ARG A 344 20.95 4.87 -6.19
C ARG A 344 21.71 4.11 -5.11
N LEU A 345 21.08 3.79 -3.97
CA LEU A 345 21.72 3.03 -2.91
C LEU A 345 22.25 1.67 -3.41
N TYR A 346 21.58 1.08 -4.40
CA TYR A 346 21.94 -0.24 -4.94
C TYR A 346 22.90 -0.16 -6.13
N LEU A 347 23.24 1.03 -6.59
CA LEU A 347 24.18 1.24 -7.69
C LEU A 347 25.60 1.63 -7.19
N ASN A 348 25.72 2.01 -5.95
CA ASN A 348 26.94 2.41 -5.27
C ASN A 348 27.20 1.47 -4.11
#